data_43f027caa6369141e0c023a3d1ee6569
#
_entry.id   43f027caa6369141e0c023a3d1ee6569
#
_cell.length_a   1.000
_cell.length_b   1.000
_cell.length_c   1.000
_cell.angle_alpha   90.00
_cell.angle_beta   90.00
_cell.angle_gamma   90.00
#
_symmetry.space_group_name_H-M   'P 1'
#
loop_
_entity.id
_entity.type
_entity.pdbx_description
1 polymer ?
#
loop_
_entity_poly.entity_id
_entity_poly.type
_entity_poly.pdbx_seq_one_letter_code
_entity_poly.pdbx_strand_id
1 'polypeptide(L)'
;MSCWRGQGRTHAGRRPANEDALVCRDGEGLWAVIDGMGGHDAGDLAATMIRHALDNLALGGGIAHRLLAVDAALQSANHAIRHHAAMHLGSKPMGATVVVLLIHDGEAGVLWAGDARLYRHETSRTSAITKDHTPVQALVDAGEINEEEAMRHPRSHVIYQAIGNGDKLKLEQIRFAVEAGQQFLLTTDGVHSVLRVPEIHQLLVEGASESAILKAALNAGSRDNVTAIKIALT
;
A
#
# COMPACT_ATOMS: atom_id res chain seq x y z
N MET A 1 -26.21 7.41 8.93
CA MET A 1 -25.52 6.12 8.80
C MET A 1 -24.04 6.41 8.85
N SER A 2 -23.32 5.82 9.79
CA SER A 2 -21.86 5.92 9.88
C SER A 2 -21.24 5.24 8.65
N CYS A 3 -20.30 5.91 7.99
CA CYS A 3 -19.59 5.33 6.85
C CYS A 3 -18.09 5.49 7.01
N TRP A 4 -17.34 4.56 6.48
CA TRP A 4 -15.89 4.64 6.43
C TRP A 4 -15.47 5.66 5.38
N ARG A 5 -14.56 6.57 5.76
CA ARG A 5 -14.02 7.58 4.87
C ARG A 5 -12.51 7.58 4.90
N GLY A 6 -11.92 7.70 3.72
CA GLY A 6 -10.49 7.79 3.52
C GLY A 6 -10.06 9.19 3.11
N GLN A 7 -9.04 9.71 3.79
CA GLN A 7 -8.34 10.92 3.38
C GLN A 7 -6.94 10.53 2.94
N GLY A 8 -6.63 10.74 1.67
CA GLY A 8 -5.36 10.35 1.08
C GLY A 8 -4.55 11.54 0.60
N ARG A 9 -3.23 11.42 0.70
CA ARG A 9 -2.29 12.39 0.15
C ARG A 9 -1.02 11.69 -0.33
N THR A 10 -0.45 12.25 -1.40
CA THR A 10 0.85 11.84 -1.95
C THR A 10 1.74 13.06 -2.15
N HIS A 11 3.05 12.87 -2.08
CA HIS A 11 4.06 13.92 -2.29
C HIS A 11 5.34 13.30 -2.86
N ALA A 12 5.94 13.96 -3.84
CA ALA A 12 7.15 13.47 -4.53
C ALA A 12 8.38 13.34 -3.62
N GLY A 13 8.34 13.88 -2.39
CA GLY A 13 9.49 13.84 -1.48
C GLY A 13 10.67 14.62 -2.07
N ARG A 14 11.82 13.93 -2.17
CA ARG A 14 13.04 14.46 -2.80
C ARG A 14 13.29 13.89 -4.20
N ARG A 15 12.37 13.08 -4.72
CA ARG A 15 12.46 12.52 -6.07
C ARG A 15 12.07 13.57 -7.11
N PRO A 16 12.61 13.51 -8.33
CA PRO A 16 12.25 14.41 -9.43
C PRO A 16 10.81 14.19 -9.92
N ALA A 17 10.28 13.00 -9.77
CA ALA A 17 8.91 12.61 -10.12
C ALA A 17 8.23 11.90 -8.95
N ASN A 18 6.90 11.87 -8.98
CA ASN A 18 6.11 11.09 -8.06
C ASN A 18 5.58 9.85 -8.79
N GLU A 19 6.09 8.69 -8.45
CA GLU A 19 5.70 7.40 -9.00
C GLU A 19 4.65 6.69 -8.12
N ASP A 20 4.29 7.29 -6.97
CA ASP A 20 3.21 6.82 -6.12
C ASP A 20 1.84 7.20 -6.67
N ALA A 21 0.85 6.36 -6.45
CA ALA A 21 -0.56 6.65 -6.68
C ALA A 21 -1.43 6.19 -5.50
N LEU A 22 -2.65 6.71 -5.43
CA LEU A 22 -3.63 6.32 -4.43
C LEU A 22 -5.04 6.25 -5.03
N VAL A 23 -5.90 5.46 -4.40
CA VAL A 23 -7.34 5.34 -4.70
C VAL A 23 -8.13 5.55 -3.43
N CYS A 24 -9.16 6.40 -3.49
CA CYS A 24 -10.12 6.60 -2.40
C CYS A 24 -11.54 6.55 -2.99
N ARG A 25 -12.23 5.43 -2.80
CA ARG A 25 -13.60 5.20 -3.26
C ARG A 25 -14.50 4.90 -2.06
N ASP A 26 -14.76 5.94 -1.27
CA ASP A 26 -15.51 5.83 -0.01
C ASP A 26 -16.90 5.19 -0.19
N GLY A 27 -17.60 5.52 -1.29
CA GLY A 27 -18.92 4.97 -1.59
C GLY A 27 -18.92 3.44 -1.80
N GLU A 28 -17.81 2.89 -2.22
CA GLU A 28 -17.62 1.45 -2.40
C GLU A 28 -16.79 0.80 -1.31
N GLY A 29 -16.26 1.59 -0.38
CA GLY A 29 -15.40 1.09 0.70
C GLY A 29 -14.09 0.50 0.17
N LEU A 30 -13.47 1.15 -0.83
CA LEU A 30 -12.19 0.72 -1.40
C LEU A 30 -11.15 1.84 -1.29
N TRP A 31 -9.98 1.49 -0.74
CA TRP A 31 -8.80 2.37 -0.68
C TRP A 31 -7.56 1.59 -1.05
N ALA A 32 -6.64 2.24 -1.76
CA ALA A 32 -5.36 1.62 -2.11
C ALA A 32 -4.23 2.65 -2.15
N VAL A 33 -3.03 2.23 -1.77
CA VAL A 33 -1.78 2.91 -2.11
C VAL A 33 -0.96 2.03 -3.03
N ILE A 34 -0.24 2.66 -3.95
CA ILE A 34 0.49 2.03 -5.03
C ILE A 34 1.82 2.75 -5.12
N ASP A 35 2.93 2.01 -5.10
CA ASP A 35 4.29 2.54 -5.21
C ASP A 35 4.93 2.02 -6.49
N GLY A 36 5.15 2.92 -7.44
CA GLY A 36 5.65 2.61 -8.76
C GLY A 36 7.16 2.45 -8.79
N MET A 37 7.65 1.45 -9.53
CA MET A 37 9.07 1.18 -9.71
C MET A 37 9.43 0.85 -11.16
N GLY A 38 10.65 1.22 -11.58
CA GLY A 38 11.13 0.88 -12.92
C GLY A 38 12.06 1.91 -13.56
N GLY A 39 12.30 3.02 -12.88
CA GLY A 39 13.12 4.13 -13.34
C GLY A 39 12.47 4.95 -14.47
N HIS A 40 12.78 6.25 -14.53
CA HIS A 40 12.14 7.22 -15.42
C HIS A 40 10.60 7.16 -15.28
N ASP A 41 9.86 7.27 -16.38
CA ASP A 41 8.39 7.32 -16.38
C ASP A 41 7.72 5.94 -16.21
N ALA A 42 8.48 4.85 -16.05
CA ALA A 42 7.93 3.49 -16.02
C ALA A 42 7.18 3.18 -14.72
N GLY A 43 7.67 3.66 -13.59
CA GLY A 43 7.03 3.49 -12.29
C GLY A 43 5.71 4.25 -12.21
N ASP A 44 5.69 5.53 -12.62
CA ASP A 44 4.47 6.35 -12.66
C ASP A 44 3.41 5.72 -13.59
N LEU A 45 3.82 5.24 -14.76
CA LEU A 45 2.89 4.56 -15.67
C LEU A 45 2.34 3.27 -15.07
N ALA A 46 3.17 2.45 -14.40
CA ALA A 46 2.72 1.24 -13.73
C ALA A 46 1.69 1.55 -12.63
N ALA A 47 2.00 2.52 -11.76
CA ALA A 47 1.10 2.97 -10.70
C ALA A 47 -0.21 3.53 -11.27
N THR A 48 -0.14 4.32 -12.35
CA THR A 48 -1.31 4.87 -13.05
C THR A 48 -2.18 3.76 -13.65
N MET A 49 -1.60 2.71 -14.27
CA MET A 49 -2.36 1.59 -14.82
C MET A 49 -3.12 0.82 -13.72
N ILE A 50 -2.49 0.58 -12.58
CA ILE A 50 -3.12 -0.09 -11.43
C ILE A 50 -4.23 0.79 -10.85
N ARG A 51 -3.95 2.07 -10.63
CA ARG A 51 -4.95 3.04 -10.16
C ARG A 51 -6.17 3.05 -11.07
N HIS A 52 -5.98 3.14 -12.38
CA HIS A 52 -7.07 3.16 -13.35
C HIS A 52 -7.90 1.87 -13.31
N ALA A 53 -7.25 0.70 -13.14
CA ALA A 53 -7.95 -0.58 -13.00
C ALA A 53 -8.83 -0.62 -11.74
N LEU A 54 -8.37 -0.05 -10.61
CA LEU A 54 -9.11 0.00 -9.37
C LEU A 54 -10.20 1.10 -9.38
N ASP A 55 -9.93 2.27 -9.99
CA ASP A 55 -10.89 3.37 -10.08
C ASP A 55 -12.14 3.01 -10.90
N ASN A 56 -11.97 2.20 -11.94
CA ASN A 56 -13.06 1.79 -12.83
C ASN A 56 -13.66 0.42 -12.50
N LEU A 57 -13.22 -0.22 -11.41
CA LEU A 57 -13.69 -1.54 -11.03
C LEU A 57 -15.13 -1.48 -10.49
N ALA A 58 -16.03 -2.23 -11.09
CA ALA A 58 -17.36 -2.44 -10.53
C ALA A 58 -17.30 -3.42 -9.36
N LEU A 59 -17.75 -2.97 -8.19
CA LEU A 59 -17.80 -3.78 -6.98
C LEU A 59 -19.24 -4.14 -6.62
N GLY A 60 -19.51 -5.43 -6.44
CA GLY A 60 -20.81 -5.95 -6.04
C GLY A 60 -20.69 -7.09 -5.04
N GLY A 61 -21.81 -7.44 -4.40
CA GLY A 61 -21.84 -8.52 -3.42
C GLY A 61 -21.07 -8.24 -2.14
N GLY A 62 -20.91 -9.27 -1.32
CA GLY A 62 -20.16 -9.19 -0.06
C GLY A 62 -18.64 -9.17 -0.26
N ILE A 63 -17.91 -9.06 0.85
CA ILE A 63 -16.45 -8.85 0.86
C ILE A 63 -15.67 -9.91 0.04
N ALA A 64 -16.11 -11.17 0.04
CA ALA A 64 -15.45 -12.23 -0.74
C ALA A 64 -15.52 -11.99 -2.24
N HIS A 65 -16.68 -11.56 -2.78
CA HIS A 65 -16.83 -11.23 -4.20
C HIS A 65 -16.04 -10.01 -4.59
N ARG A 66 -15.97 -9.00 -3.70
CA ARG A 66 -15.19 -7.78 -3.91
C ARG A 66 -13.70 -8.07 -3.96
N LEU A 67 -13.20 -8.96 -3.08
CA LEU A 67 -11.81 -9.42 -3.11
C LEU A 67 -11.46 -10.13 -4.42
N LEU A 68 -12.34 -11.01 -4.91
CA LEU A 68 -12.15 -11.68 -6.21
C LEU A 68 -12.12 -10.69 -7.38
N ALA A 69 -12.99 -9.66 -7.33
CA ALA A 69 -13.00 -8.63 -8.37
C ALA A 69 -11.70 -7.80 -8.37
N VAL A 70 -11.20 -7.42 -7.19
CA VAL A 70 -9.91 -6.71 -7.04
C VAL A 70 -8.76 -7.60 -7.51
N ASP A 71 -8.71 -8.87 -7.10
CA ASP A 71 -7.68 -9.82 -7.56
C ASP A 71 -7.65 -9.89 -9.09
N ALA A 72 -8.80 -10.10 -9.73
CA ALA A 72 -8.91 -10.18 -11.19
C ALA A 72 -8.45 -8.88 -11.88
N ALA A 73 -8.78 -7.71 -11.31
CA ALA A 73 -8.34 -6.43 -11.84
C ALA A 73 -6.81 -6.26 -11.74
N LEU A 74 -6.21 -6.65 -10.61
CA LEU A 74 -4.77 -6.59 -10.40
C LEU A 74 -4.01 -7.62 -11.26
N GLN A 75 -4.56 -8.82 -11.49
CA GLN A 75 -4.01 -9.79 -12.45
C GLN A 75 -4.02 -9.22 -13.88
N SER A 76 -5.12 -8.57 -14.28
CA SER A 76 -5.22 -7.93 -15.60
C SER A 76 -4.22 -6.78 -15.73
N ALA A 77 -4.05 -5.96 -14.69
CA ALA A 77 -3.03 -4.90 -14.66
C ALA A 77 -1.61 -5.48 -14.77
N ASN A 78 -1.31 -6.58 -14.07
CA ASN A 78 -0.02 -7.28 -14.18
C ASN A 78 0.28 -7.69 -15.63
N HIS A 79 -0.68 -8.28 -16.33
CA HIS A 79 -0.51 -8.63 -17.74
C HIS A 79 -0.29 -7.41 -18.63
N ALA A 80 -1.07 -6.36 -18.43
CA ALA A 80 -0.96 -5.12 -19.22
C ALA A 80 0.40 -4.42 -19.01
N ILE A 81 0.86 -4.30 -17.77
CA ILE A 81 2.17 -3.70 -17.43
C ILE A 81 3.30 -4.49 -18.09
N ARG A 82 3.29 -5.82 -17.96
CA ARG A 82 4.32 -6.67 -18.57
C ARG A 82 4.31 -6.61 -20.10
N HIS A 83 3.13 -6.60 -20.71
CA HIS A 83 3.00 -6.43 -22.15
C HIS A 83 3.57 -5.08 -22.60
N HIS A 84 3.25 -4.01 -21.87
CA HIS A 84 3.81 -2.67 -22.16
C HIS A 84 5.33 -2.66 -22.05
N ALA A 85 5.89 -3.22 -20.98
CA ALA A 85 7.34 -3.30 -20.79
C ALA A 85 8.03 -4.07 -21.92
N ALA A 86 7.46 -5.19 -22.37
CA ALA A 86 8.00 -5.98 -23.48
C ALA A 86 7.98 -5.23 -24.81
N MET A 87 6.90 -4.51 -25.09
CA MET A 87 6.71 -3.81 -26.37
C MET A 87 7.47 -2.49 -26.47
N HIS A 88 7.64 -1.76 -25.35
CA HIS A 88 8.11 -0.37 -25.38
C HIS A 88 9.41 -0.13 -24.61
N LEU A 89 9.75 -0.99 -23.64
CA LEU A 89 10.90 -0.77 -22.76
C LEU A 89 12.03 -1.79 -22.97
N GLY A 90 11.93 -2.66 -24.00
CA GLY A 90 12.91 -3.73 -24.22
C GLY A 90 13.02 -4.67 -23.01
N SER A 91 11.88 -4.95 -22.35
CA SER A 91 11.77 -5.77 -21.15
C SER A 91 12.53 -5.21 -19.93
N LYS A 92 12.79 -3.89 -19.89
CA LYS A 92 13.27 -3.26 -18.65
C LYS A 92 12.22 -3.40 -17.55
N PRO A 93 12.64 -3.49 -16.27
CA PRO A 93 11.71 -3.61 -15.16
C PRO A 93 10.69 -2.46 -15.14
N MET A 94 9.42 -2.80 -15.01
CA MET A 94 8.30 -1.90 -14.84
C MET A 94 7.28 -2.59 -13.93
N GLY A 95 6.91 -1.96 -12.84
CA GLY A 95 5.98 -2.56 -11.91
C GLY A 95 5.57 -1.62 -10.79
N ALA A 96 4.82 -2.15 -9.84
CA ALA A 96 4.47 -1.42 -8.63
C ALA A 96 4.12 -2.36 -7.48
N THR A 97 4.34 -1.91 -6.25
CA THR A 97 3.73 -2.50 -5.07
C THR A 97 2.31 -1.98 -4.90
N VAL A 98 1.49 -2.70 -4.19
CA VAL A 98 0.12 -2.28 -3.90
C VAL A 98 -0.36 -2.88 -2.60
N VAL A 99 -1.12 -2.10 -1.83
CA VAL A 99 -2.01 -2.61 -0.78
C VAL A 99 -3.40 -2.02 -1.00
N VAL A 100 -4.40 -2.90 -1.02
CA VAL A 100 -5.82 -2.55 -1.17
C VAL A 100 -6.56 -2.95 0.10
N LEU A 101 -7.30 -2.01 0.68
CA LEU A 101 -8.26 -2.25 1.75
C LEU A 101 -9.67 -2.13 1.19
N LEU A 102 -10.48 -3.14 1.45
CA LEU A 102 -11.93 -3.14 1.25
C LEU A 102 -12.63 -3.20 2.60
N ILE A 103 -13.67 -2.39 2.80
CA ILE A 103 -14.57 -2.52 3.96
C ILE A 103 -16.01 -2.57 3.46
N HIS A 104 -16.74 -3.61 3.85
CA HIS A 104 -18.13 -3.79 3.48
C HIS A 104 -18.87 -4.62 4.53
N ASP A 105 -20.04 -4.16 4.98
CA ASP A 105 -20.92 -4.85 5.93
C ASP A 105 -20.21 -5.35 7.19
N GLY A 106 -19.32 -4.53 7.79
CA GLY A 106 -18.62 -4.89 9.03
C GLY A 106 -17.43 -5.84 8.86
N GLU A 107 -17.07 -6.18 7.63
CA GLU A 107 -15.86 -6.94 7.29
C GLU A 107 -14.85 -6.09 6.53
N ALA A 108 -13.57 -6.30 6.81
CA ALA A 108 -12.47 -5.85 6.00
C ALA A 108 -11.87 -6.99 5.20
N GLY A 109 -11.47 -6.68 3.96
CA GLY A 109 -10.66 -7.53 3.12
C GLY A 109 -9.43 -6.77 2.64
N VAL A 110 -8.27 -7.40 2.66
CA VAL A 110 -7.00 -6.79 2.24
C VAL A 110 -6.34 -7.67 1.21
N LEU A 111 -5.83 -7.06 0.14
CA LEU A 111 -4.94 -7.70 -0.83
C LEU A 111 -3.67 -6.87 -0.96
N TRP A 112 -2.50 -7.54 -1.08
CA TRP A 112 -1.26 -6.81 -1.31
C TRP A 112 -0.23 -7.62 -2.08
N ALA A 113 0.67 -6.89 -2.73
CA ALA A 113 1.91 -7.37 -3.31
C ALA A 113 2.99 -6.30 -3.13
N GLY A 114 4.11 -6.68 -2.55
CA GLY A 114 5.23 -5.79 -2.25
C GLY A 114 5.33 -5.43 -0.79
N ASP A 115 5.81 -4.23 -0.51
CA ASP A 115 6.11 -3.71 0.82
C ASP A 115 5.25 -2.49 1.21
N ALA A 116 4.28 -2.09 0.39
CA ALA A 116 3.25 -1.15 0.83
C ALA A 116 2.46 -1.76 2.00
N ARG A 117 2.20 -0.96 3.04
CA ARG A 117 1.68 -1.47 4.32
C ARG A 117 0.30 -0.95 4.66
N LEU A 118 -0.48 -1.81 5.30
CA LEU A 118 -1.70 -1.46 6.03
C LEU A 118 -1.46 -1.59 7.53
N TYR A 119 -1.79 -0.53 8.26
CA TYR A 119 -1.84 -0.53 9.73
C TYR A 119 -3.28 -0.46 10.21
N ARG A 120 -3.55 -1.19 11.29
CA ARG A 120 -4.75 -1.03 12.12
C ARG A 120 -4.38 -0.30 13.39
N HIS A 121 -5.07 0.79 13.65
CA HIS A 121 -4.94 1.59 14.86
C HIS A 121 -6.17 1.40 15.74
N GLU A 122 -5.93 1.07 16.98
CA GLU A 122 -6.86 0.99 18.10
C GLU A 122 -6.34 1.94 19.19
N THR A 123 -7.20 2.34 20.12
CA THR A 123 -6.86 3.34 21.16
C THR A 123 -5.51 3.07 21.86
N SER A 124 -5.19 1.82 22.13
CA SER A 124 -4.00 1.42 22.88
C SER A 124 -2.85 0.90 22.00
N ARG A 125 -3.09 0.66 20.70
CA ARG A 125 -2.12 -0.06 19.86
C ARG A 125 -2.29 0.27 18.38
N THR A 126 -1.15 0.34 17.70
CA THR A 126 -1.09 0.26 16.23
C THR A 126 -0.29 -0.97 15.82
N SER A 127 -0.78 -1.72 14.85
CA SER A 127 -0.10 -2.91 14.34
C SER A 127 -0.17 -2.96 12.82
N ALA A 128 0.91 -3.38 12.17
CA ALA A 128 0.89 -3.74 10.77
C ALA A 128 0.03 -4.99 10.56
N ILE A 129 -0.81 -4.95 9.55
CA ILE A 129 -1.67 -6.08 9.12
C ILE A 129 -0.99 -6.84 8.00
N THR A 130 -0.36 -6.12 7.06
CA THR A 130 0.39 -6.71 5.95
C THR A 130 1.81 -7.07 6.38
N LYS A 131 2.41 -8.02 5.68
CA LYS A 131 3.83 -8.37 5.77
C LYS A 131 4.49 -8.07 4.45
N ASP A 132 5.67 -7.47 4.51
CA ASP A 132 6.40 -7.06 3.32
C ASP A 132 6.91 -8.28 2.53
N HIS A 133 6.80 -8.23 1.24
CA HIS A 133 7.39 -9.22 0.34
C HIS A 133 8.88 -8.91 0.09
N THR A 134 9.66 -8.94 1.17
CA THR A 134 11.10 -8.68 1.15
C THR A 134 11.88 -9.83 1.80
N PRO A 135 13.11 -10.11 1.36
CA PRO A 135 13.96 -11.07 2.06
C PRO A 135 14.21 -10.71 3.52
N VAL A 136 14.16 -9.41 3.84
CA VAL A 136 14.40 -8.90 5.19
C VAL A 136 13.23 -9.24 6.11
N GLN A 137 11.99 -9.19 5.62
CA GLN A 137 10.82 -9.62 6.39
C GLN A 137 10.91 -11.11 6.76
N ALA A 138 11.44 -11.94 5.86
CA ALA A 138 11.64 -13.36 6.16
C ALA A 138 12.63 -13.58 7.32
N LEU A 139 13.67 -12.74 7.45
CA LEU A 139 14.61 -12.78 8.58
C LEU A 139 13.94 -12.34 9.89
N VAL A 140 13.06 -11.34 9.84
CA VAL A 140 12.26 -10.91 11.00
C VAL A 140 11.31 -12.02 11.44
N ASP A 141 10.61 -12.65 10.50
CA ASP A 141 9.67 -13.75 10.77
C ASP A 141 10.38 -14.99 11.35
N ALA A 142 11.64 -15.23 10.94
CA ALA A 142 12.48 -16.29 11.51
C ALA A 142 13.08 -15.93 12.89
N GLY A 143 12.91 -14.67 13.34
CA GLY A 143 13.52 -14.19 14.58
C GLY A 143 15.03 -13.98 14.51
N GLU A 144 15.60 -13.94 13.31
CA GLU A 144 17.05 -13.75 13.11
C GLU A 144 17.46 -12.29 13.29
N ILE A 145 16.55 -11.35 12.97
CA ILE A 145 16.73 -9.92 13.18
C ILE A 145 15.42 -9.31 13.72
N ASN A 146 15.52 -8.19 14.41
CA ASN A 146 14.35 -7.40 14.83
C ASN A 146 13.96 -6.34 13.79
N GLU A 147 12.81 -5.66 13.98
CA GLU A 147 12.30 -4.63 13.05
C GLU A 147 13.27 -3.45 12.90
N GLU A 148 14.00 -3.07 13.94
CA GLU A 148 14.96 -1.96 13.86
C GLU A 148 16.19 -2.33 13.02
N GLU A 149 16.67 -3.54 13.15
CA GLU A 149 17.74 -4.10 12.32
C GLU A 149 17.28 -4.25 10.86
N ALA A 150 16.01 -4.66 10.66
CA ALA A 150 15.40 -4.77 9.34
C ALA A 150 15.40 -3.44 8.58
N MET A 151 15.02 -2.34 9.22
CA MET A 151 15.02 -1.01 8.60
C MET A 151 16.40 -0.55 8.13
N ARG A 152 17.48 -1.02 8.78
CA ARG A 152 18.87 -0.66 8.45
C ARG A 152 19.55 -1.71 7.57
N HIS A 153 18.86 -2.78 7.24
CA HIS A 153 19.46 -3.88 6.50
C HIS A 153 19.79 -3.47 5.05
N PRO A 154 20.96 -3.85 4.49
CA PRO A 154 21.37 -3.46 3.13
C PRO A 154 20.38 -3.88 2.04
N ARG A 155 19.56 -4.91 2.28
CA ARG A 155 18.51 -5.39 1.37
C ARG A 155 17.10 -5.00 1.78
N SER A 156 16.91 -3.97 2.61
CA SER A 156 15.60 -3.51 3.06
C SER A 156 14.69 -3.08 1.91
N HIS A 157 15.27 -2.61 0.79
CA HIS A 157 14.53 -2.18 -0.40
C HIS A 157 14.40 -3.27 -1.48
N VAL A 158 14.81 -4.51 -1.19
CA VAL A 158 14.70 -5.61 -2.17
C VAL A 158 13.32 -6.25 -2.04
N ILE A 159 12.52 -6.14 -3.09
CA ILE A 159 11.18 -6.71 -3.18
C ILE A 159 11.22 -7.94 -4.08
N TYR A 160 10.62 -9.05 -3.66
CA TYR A 160 10.52 -10.25 -4.50
C TYR A 160 9.14 -10.43 -5.14
N GLN A 161 8.12 -9.65 -4.71
CA GLN A 161 6.76 -9.71 -5.23
C GLN A 161 6.24 -8.31 -5.52
N ALA A 162 5.79 -8.06 -6.75
CA ALA A 162 5.17 -6.83 -7.19
C ALA A 162 4.33 -7.06 -8.44
N ILE A 163 3.39 -6.17 -8.72
CA ILE A 163 2.64 -6.16 -9.99
C ILE A 163 3.61 -5.75 -11.11
N GLY A 164 3.56 -6.45 -12.24
CA GLY A 164 4.52 -6.26 -13.34
C GLY A 164 5.78 -7.13 -13.24
N ASN A 165 6.02 -7.76 -12.09
CA ASN A 165 7.19 -8.59 -11.86
C ASN A 165 6.84 -10.09 -11.96
N GLY A 166 7.09 -10.69 -13.11
CA GLY A 166 6.87 -12.13 -13.34
C GLY A 166 5.51 -12.50 -13.91
N ASP A 167 5.42 -13.74 -14.44
CA ASP A 167 4.24 -14.26 -15.15
C ASP A 167 3.05 -14.51 -14.23
N LYS A 168 3.33 -14.89 -12.99
CA LYS A 168 2.33 -15.23 -11.99
C LYS A 168 2.41 -14.21 -10.86
N LEU A 169 1.45 -13.30 -10.83
CA LEU A 169 1.25 -12.44 -9.68
C LEU A 169 0.63 -13.27 -8.55
N LYS A 170 1.31 -13.32 -7.41
CA LYS A 170 0.76 -13.90 -6.19
C LYS A 170 0.39 -12.76 -5.25
N LEU A 171 -0.91 -12.52 -5.10
CA LEU A 171 -1.41 -11.60 -4.10
C LEU A 171 -1.59 -12.34 -2.78
N GLU A 172 -1.16 -11.75 -1.69
CA GLU A 172 -1.59 -12.20 -0.37
C GLU A 172 -2.90 -11.53 0.00
N GLN A 173 -3.71 -12.22 0.80
CA GLN A 173 -4.98 -11.69 1.27
C GLN A 173 -5.30 -12.11 2.70
N ILE A 174 -6.03 -11.23 3.40
CA ILE A 174 -6.56 -11.49 4.74
C ILE A 174 -7.97 -10.90 4.86
N ARG A 175 -8.78 -11.47 5.73
CA ARG A 175 -10.11 -10.95 6.09
C ARG A 175 -10.24 -10.89 7.60
N PHE A 176 -10.92 -9.85 8.09
CA PHE A 176 -11.21 -9.70 9.52
C PHE A 176 -12.45 -8.81 9.72
N ALA A 177 -13.08 -8.93 10.88
CA ALA A 177 -14.16 -8.03 11.28
C ALA A 177 -13.61 -6.64 11.62
N VAL A 178 -14.35 -5.59 11.29
CA VAL A 178 -14.02 -4.21 11.68
C VAL A 178 -14.95 -3.75 12.80
N GLU A 179 -14.41 -2.98 13.74
CA GLU A 179 -15.09 -2.51 14.91
C GLU A 179 -15.14 -0.97 14.94
N ALA A 180 -16.15 -0.43 15.60
CA ALA A 180 -16.24 1.01 15.83
C ALA A 180 -15.03 1.50 16.65
N GLY A 181 -14.50 2.67 16.26
CA GLY A 181 -13.32 3.26 16.91
C GLY A 181 -11.97 2.81 16.31
N GLN A 182 -11.95 1.76 15.50
CA GLN A 182 -10.75 1.43 14.73
C GLN A 182 -10.50 2.47 13.63
N GLN A 183 -9.22 2.69 13.34
CA GLN A 183 -8.76 3.46 12.18
C GLN A 183 -7.76 2.62 11.40
N PHE A 184 -7.65 2.90 10.11
CA PHE A 184 -6.68 2.25 9.24
C PHE A 184 -5.77 3.30 8.60
N LEU A 185 -4.53 2.92 8.37
CA LEU A 185 -3.54 3.73 7.68
C LEU A 185 -2.85 2.87 6.63
N LEU A 186 -2.95 3.27 5.35
CA LEU A 186 -2.18 2.70 4.26
C LEU A 186 -1.00 3.63 3.98
N THR A 187 0.18 3.05 3.73
CA THR A 187 1.39 3.81 3.41
C THR A 187 2.25 3.12 2.36
N THR A 188 2.94 3.91 1.54
CA THR A 188 4.10 3.47 0.77
C THR A 188 5.36 3.47 1.64
N ASP A 189 6.45 2.88 1.18
CA ASP A 189 7.70 2.72 1.92
C ASP A 189 8.34 4.06 2.30
N GLY A 190 8.14 5.12 1.52
CA GLY A 190 8.60 6.46 1.86
C GLY A 190 8.12 6.97 3.22
N VAL A 191 7.04 6.42 3.77
CA VAL A 191 6.58 6.73 5.12
C VAL A 191 7.23 5.81 6.15
N HIS A 192 7.08 4.51 6.00
CA HIS A 192 7.46 3.55 7.05
C HIS A 192 8.94 3.10 7.00
N SER A 193 9.69 3.52 5.99
CA SER A 193 11.17 3.38 6.02
C SER A 193 11.84 4.33 7.02
N VAL A 194 11.14 5.38 7.44
CA VAL A 194 11.68 6.41 8.35
C VAL A 194 10.84 6.61 9.62
N LEU A 195 9.57 6.19 9.64
CA LEU A 195 8.69 6.22 10.81
C LEU A 195 8.41 4.79 11.28
N ARG A 196 8.81 4.48 12.51
CA ARG A 196 8.52 3.17 13.14
C ARG A 196 7.08 3.13 13.66
N VAL A 197 6.58 1.92 13.92
CA VAL A 197 5.21 1.72 14.43
C VAL A 197 4.89 2.56 15.68
N PRO A 198 5.78 2.74 16.69
CA PRO A 198 5.49 3.61 17.83
C PRO A 198 5.31 5.08 17.45
N GLU A 199 6.06 5.59 16.46
CA GLU A 199 5.96 6.97 15.98
C GLU A 199 4.66 7.17 15.18
N ILE A 200 4.29 6.19 14.34
CA ILE A 200 2.99 6.16 13.65
C ILE A 200 1.84 6.12 14.67
N HIS A 201 1.97 5.29 15.71
CA HIS A 201 0.99 5.20 16.80
C HIS A 201 0.76 6.55 17.48
N GLN A 202 1.84 7.22 17.86
CA GLN A 202 1.77 8.54 18.49
C GLN A 202 1.05 9.57 17.60
N LEU A 203 1.40 9.63 16.33
CA LEU A 203 0.74 10.52 15.37
C LEU A 203 -0.78 10.22 15.27
N LEU A 204 -1.18 8.96 15.24
CA LEU A 204 -2.59 8.58 15.16
C LEU A 204 -3.34 8.87 16.45
N VAL A 205 -2.74 8.66 17.62
CA VAL A 205 -3.30 9.04 18.94
C VAL A 205 -3.51 10.55 19.03
N GLU A 206 -2.58 11.36 18.52
CA GLU A 206 -2.70 12.81 18.45
C GLU A 206 -3.69 13.31 17.40
N GLY A 207 -4.33 12.39 16.66
CA GLY A 207 -5.31 12.75 15.63
C GLY A 207 -4.69 13.33 14.36
N ALA A 208 -3.41 13.07 14.10
CA ALA A 208 -2.71 13.58 12.93
C ALA A 208 -3.49 13.29 11.64
N SER A 209 -3.53 14.28 10.75
CA SER A 209 -4.03 14.08 9.39
C SER A 209 -2.98 13.35 8.53
N GLU A 210 -3.42 12.83 7.37
CA GLU A 210 -2.51 12.25 6.38
C GLU A 210 -1.38 13.22 5.99
N SER A 211 -1.70 14.52 5.86
CA SER A 211 -0.72 15.57 5.57
C SER A 211 0.32 15.73 6.68
N ALA A 212 -0.10 15.61 7.95
CA ALA A 212 0.81 15.67 9.09
C ALA A 212 1.73 14.44 9.14
N ILE A 213 1.20 13.25 8.80
CA ILE A 213 1.98 12.01 8.70
C ILE A 213 3.04 12.13 7.61
N LEU A 214 2.68 12.59 6.40
CA LEU A 214 3.64 12.81 5.32
C LEU A 214 4.73 13.82 5.73
N LYS A 215 4.33 14.93 6.38
CA LYS A 215 5.28 15.93 6.88
C LYS A 215 6.24 15.34 7.92
N ALA A 216 5.75 14.49 8.81
CA ALA A 216 6.58 13.80 9.78
C ALA A 216 7.61 12.89 9.08
N ALA A 217 7.21 12.11 8.07
CA ALA A 217 8.12 11.28 7.29
C ALA A 217 9.20 12.09 6.57
N LEU A 218 8.81 13.20 5.92
CA LEU A 218 9.74 14.11 5.25
C LEU A 218 10.74 14.73 6.23
N ASN A 219 10.28 15.15 7.43
CA ASN A 219 11.13 15.69 8.48
C ASN A 219 12.06 14.63 9.08
N ALA A 220 11.63 13.37 9.15
CA ALA A 220 12.45 12.24 9.56
C ALA A 220 13.51 11.84 8.50
N GLY A 221 13.49 12.49 7.35
CA GLY A 221 14.53 12.35 6.33
C GLY A 221 14.19 11.44 5.17
N SER A 222 12.90 11.14 4.96
CA SER A 222 12.47 10.40 3.76
C SER A 222 13.02 11.05 2.49
N ARG A 223 13.57 10.21 1.62
CA ARG A 223 14.11 10.62 0.31
C ARG A 223 13.26 10.17 -0.85
N ASP A 224 12.25 9.33 -0.57
CA ASP A 224 11.34 8.76 -1.56
C ASP A 224 10.05 9.55 -1.72
N ASN A 225 9.22 9.12 -2.68
CA ASN A 225 7.82 9.50 -2.72
C ASN A 225 7.15 9.05 -1.40
N VAL A 226 6.23 9.84 -0.90
CA VAL A 226 5.54 9.54 0.36
C VAL A 226 4.04 9.60 0.15
N THR A 227 3.35 8.52 0.43
CA THR A 227 1.90 8.42 0.24
C THR A 227 1.25 7.77 1.46
N ALA A 228 0.15 8.36 1.91
CA ALA A 228 -0.66 7.79 2.98
C ALA A 228 -2.15 8.02 2.75
N ILE A 229 -2.98 7.05 3.18
CA ILE A 229 -4.42 7.19 3.30
C ILE A 229 -4.79 6.83 4.74
N LYS A 230 -5.42 7.78 5.43
CA LYS A 230 -6.04 7.55 6.74
C LYS A 230 -7.52 7.29 6.58
N ILE A 231 -8.01 6.17 7.10
CA ILE A 231 -9.40 5.75 6.99
C ILE A 231 -10.00 5.64 8.38
N ALA A 232 -11.16 6.25 8.59
CA ALA A 232 -11.90 6.21 9.84
C ALA A 232 -13.41 6.17 9.59
N LEU A 233 -14.15 5.71 10.59
CA LEU A 233 -15.59 5.73 10.61
C LEU A 233 -16.05 7.15 10.99
N THR A 234 -16.94 7.75 10.19
CA THR A 234 -17.51 9.11 10.39
C THR A 234 -19.02 9.06 10.59
#